data_beb7bdd4f82420f52595bada310c7aa8
#
_entry.id   beb7bdd4f82420f52595bada310c7aa8
#
_cell.length_a   1.000
_cell.length_b   1.000
_cell.length_c   1.000
_cell.angle_alpha   90.00
_cell.angle_beta   90.00
_cell.angle_gamma   90.00
#
_symmetry.space_group_name_H-M   'P 1'
#
loop_
_entity.id
_entity.type
_entity.pdbx_description
1 polymer ?
#
loop_
_entity_poly.entity_id
_entity_poly.type
_entity_poly.pdbx_seq_one_letter_code
_entity_poly.pdbx_strand_id
1 'polypeptide(L)'
;DYNGANWVKIADTTCLRIYYEISDDADELYMYPYPFISLMNPNGAESAVAVSDAADEAELTAAMMLMAGMGNSLSAENAMTLCRLSDANRQNVLYVGLKKNTPEHLLSLLTQSVPATGALVQRVTDGDTSYLLIVAEEEAALSEAAALLSDTSRVAQLHTSQTYVSVGE
;
A
#
# COMPACT_ATOMS: atom_id res chain seq x y z
N ASP A 1 45.93 16.93 20.51
CA ASP A 1 45.36 17.63 19.34
C ASP A 1 45.03 16.59 18.28
N TYR A 2 43.82 16.06 18.33
CA TYR A 2 43.28 15.15 17.33
C TYR A 2 42.53 15.98 16.29
N ASN A 3 43.21 16.37 15.22
CA ASN A 3 42.60 17.03 14.09
C ASN A 3 42.55 16.09 12.90
N GLY A 4 41.90 14.94 13.10
CA GLY A 4 41.62 13.97 12.04
C GLY A 4 40.30 14.32 11.37
N ALA A 5 40.34 15.22 10.42
CA ALA A 5 39.19 15.38 9.52
C ALA A 5 39.07 14.11 8.66
N ASN A 6 38.22 13.19 9.06
CA ASN A 6 37.84 12.08 8.22
C ASN A 6 36.97 12.60 7.08
N TRP A 7 37.57 12.79 5.92
CA TRP A 7 36.82 13.13 4.71
C TRP A 7 37.00 12.05 3.66
N VAL A 8 35.96 11.81 2.91
CA VAL A 8 35.94 10.88 1.77
C VAL A 8 35.73 11.68 0.50
N LYS A 9 36.61 11.48 -0.49
CA LYS A 9 36.43 12.04 -1.82
C LYS A 9 35.66 11.04 -2.67
N ILE A 10 34.45 11.43 -3.08
CA ILE A 10 33.63 10.67 -4.04
C ILE A 10 33.99 11.25 -5.42
N ALA A 11 34.54 10.40 -6.30
CA ALA A 11 34.83 10.80 -7.68
C ALA A 11 33.55 10.64 -8.54
N ASP A 12 33.45 11.37 -9.62
CA ASP A 12 32.37 11.26 -10.61
C ASP A 12 32.26 9.88 -11.28
N THR A 13 33.36 9.11 -11.22
CA THR A 13 33.42 7.71 -11.69
C THR A 13 33.05 6.68 -10.61
N THR A 14 32.79 7.13 -9.37
CA THR A 14 32.40 6.23 -8.28
C THR A 14 31.01 5.69 -8.54
N CYS A 15 30.85 4.38 -8.56
CA CYS A 15 29.55 3.73 -8.62
C CYS A 15 29.35 2.82 -7.41
N LEU A 16 28.13 2.79 -6.90
CA LEU A 16 27.67 1.82 -5.92
C LEU A 16 26.89 0.73 -6.68
N ARG A 17 27.36 -0.52 -6.57
CA ARG A 17 26.61 -1.67 -7.10
C ARG A 17 26.05 -2.46 -5.94
N ILE A 18 24.72 -2.49 -5.86
CA ILE A 18 23.99 -3.24 -4.84
C ILE A 18 23.48 -4.52 -5.49
N TYR A 19 23.87 -5.66 -4.93
CA TYR A 19 23.27 -6.96 -5.27
C TYR A 19 22.17 -7.23 -4.27
N TYR A 20 20.99 -7.57 -4.75
CA TYR A 20 19.85 -7.92 -3.92
C TYR A 20 19.15 -9.13 -4.51
N GLU A 21 18.57 -9.92 -3.65
CA GLU A 21 17.61 -10.97 -4.02
C GLU A 21 16.22 -10.48 -3.65
N ILE A 22 15.25 -10.75 -4.51
CA ILE A 22 13.85 -10.51 -4.18
C ILE A 22 13.46 -11.62 -3.21
N SER A 23 13.07 -11.25 -2.00
CA SER A 23 12.58 -12.21 -1.02
C SER A 23 11.23 -12.75 -1.45
N ASP A 24 10.98 -14.04 -1.21
CA ASP A 24 9.66 -14.66 -1.38
C ASP A 24 8.59 -13.99 -0.49
N ASP A 25 9.04 -13.27 0.57
CA ASP A 25 8.19 -12.52 1.50
C ASP A 25 7.75 -11.15 0.95
N ALA A 26 8.17 -10.77 -0.27
CA ALA A 26 7.92 -9.44 -0.83
C ALA A 26 6.42 -9.07 -0.90
N ASP A 27 5.54 -10.08 -0.98
CA ASP A 27 4.09 -9.90 -1.00
C ASP A 27 3.43 -10.01 0.39
N GLU A 28 4.20 -10.20 1.47
CA GLU A 28 3.64 -10.23 2.81
C GLU A 28 3.24 -8.83 3.30
N LEU A 29 2.13 -8.76 4.04
CA LEU A 29 1.57 -7.49 4.51
C LEU A 29 2.47 -6.76 5.50
N TYR A 30 3.31 -7.47 6.27
CA TYR A 30 4.24 -6.84 7.22
C TYR A 30 5.24 -5.91 6.53
N MET A 31 5.48 -6.10 5.23
CA MET A 31 6.34 -5.23 4.43
C MET A 31 5.69 -3.87 4.10
N TYR A 32 4.38 -3.72 4.32
CA TYR A 32 3.70 -2.44 4.10
C TYR A 32 4.34 -1.31 4.94
N PRO A 33 4.60 -0.13 4.38
CA PRO A 33 4.06 0.40 3.11
C PRO A 33 4.89 0.10 1.85
N TYR A 34 5.89 -0.78 1.89
CA TYR A 34 6.59 -1.21 0.67
C TYR A 34 5.65 -2.06 -0.23
N PRO A 35 5.64 -1.89 -1.58
CA PRO A 35 6.49 -1.00 -2.40
C PRO A 35 5.89 0.40 -2.61
N PHE A 36 4.72 0.70 -2.05
CA PHE A 36 3.98 1.95 -2.26
C PHE A 36 4.76 3.17 -1.81
N ILE A 37 5.51 3.02 -0.72
CA ILE A 37 6.50 3.98 -0.22
C ILE A 37 7.77 3.19 0.09
N SER A 38 8.91 3.62 -0.48
CA SER A 38 10.19 2.94 -0.31
C SER A 38 11.34 3.92 -0.48
N LEU A 39 12.58 3.46 -0.25
CA LEU A 39 13.77 4.28 -0.52
C LEU A 39 13.88 4.70 -2.00
N MET A 40 13.31 3.92 -2.93
CA MET A 40 13.30 4.22 -4.36
C MET A 40 12.08 5.03 -4.79
N ASN A 41 11.04 5.09 -3.94
CA ASN A 41 9.79 5.82 -4.15
C ASN A 41 9.40 6.58 -2.87
N PRO A 42 10.28 7.47 -2.34
CA PRO A 42 10.11 8.05 -1.00
C PRO A 42 8.96 9.08 -0.91
N ASN A 43 8.53 9.62 -2.04
CA ASN A 43 7.42 10.55 -2.13
C ASN A 43 6.13 9.91 -2.68
N GLY A 44 6.14 8.61 -2.97
CA GLY A 44 4.98 7.89 -3.50
C GLY A 44 4.59 8.25 -4.95
N ALA A 45 5.51 8.81 -5.75
CA ALA A 45 5.21 9.23 -7.13
C ALA A 45 4.76 8.07 -8.04
N GLU A 46 5.28 6.86 -7.80
CA GLU A 46 4.92 5.65 -8.54
C GLU A 46 3.68 4.95 -7.97
N SER A 47 3.00 5.59 -7.01
CA SER A 47 1.89 4.98 -6.28
C SER A 47 0.64 5.85 -6.33
N ALA A 48 -0.52 5.19 -6.27
CA ALA A 48 -1.81 5.84 -6.12
C ALA A 48 -2.68 5.08 -5.11
N VAL A 49 -3.50 5.83 -4.38
CA VAL A 49 -4.66 5.29 -3.69
C VAL A 49 -5.85 5.43 -4.64
N ALA A 50 -6.46 4.32 -4.99
CA ALA A 50 -7.56 4.28 -5.95
C ALA A 50 -8.86 3.81 -5.30
N VAL A 51 -9.95 4.41 -5.69
CA VAL A 51 -11.30 3.96 -5.38
C VAL A 51 -12.06 3.62 -6.66
N SER A 52 -13.15 2.88 -6.54
CA SER A 52 -14.02 2.59 -7.69
C SER A 52 -14.47 3.87 -8.40
N ASP A 53 -14.70 3.79 -9.72
CA ASP A 53 -15.30 4.89 -10.49
C ASP A 53 -16.72 5.22 -9.99
N ALA A 54 -17.39 4.24 -9.37
CA ALA A 54 -18.69 4.38 -8.72
C ALA A 54 -18.62 4.52 -7.19
N ALA A 55 -17.44 4.89 -6.64
CA ALA A 55 -17.22 4.96 -5.20
C ALA A 55 -18.15 5.93 -4.51
N ASP A 56 -18.63 5.52 -3.34
CA ASP A 56 -19.44 6.32 -2.41
C ASP A 56 -18.56 7.04 -1.36
N GLU A 57 -19.22 7.73 -0.42
CA GLU A 57 -18.55 8.51 0.63
C GLU A 57 -17.71 7.64 1.57
N ALA A 58 -18.16 6.42 1.88
CA ALA A 58 -17.46 5.52 2.79
C ALA A 58 -16.14 5.03 2.19
N GLU A 59 -16.12 4.71 0.89
CA GLU A 59 -14.91 4.31 0.17
C GLU A 59 -13.90 5.45 0.11
N LEU A 60 -14.36 6.67 -0.18
CA LEU A 60 -13.52 7.87 -0.18
C LEU A 60 -12.95 8.17 1.21
N THR A 61 -13.77 8.04 2.25
CA THR A 61 -13.36 8.25 3.64
C THR A 61 -12.27 7.25 4.03
N ALA A 62 -12.47 5.96 3.75
CA ALA A 62 -11.47 4.92 4.05
C ALA A 62 -10.16 5.14 3.26
N ALA A 63 -10.24 5.54 2.00
CA ALA A 63 -9.06 5.88 1.19
C ALA A 63 -8.29 7.09 1.76
N MET A 64 -8.99 8.13 2.22
CA MET A 64 -8.36 9.28 2.87
C MET A 64 -7.72 8.91 4.21
N MET A 65 -8.35 8.03 5.01
CA MET A 65 -7.76 7.50 6.24
C MET A 65 -6.47 6.74 5.97
N LEU A 66 -6.45 5.91 4.93
CA LEU A 66 -5.26 5.18 4.50
C LEU A 66 -4.12 6.12 4.10
N MET A 67 -4.42 7.15 3.29
CA MET A 67 -3.44 8.18 2.92
C MET A 67 -2.90 8.93 4.14
N ALA A 68 -3.77 9.30 5.07
CA ALA A 68 -3.36 9.97 6.31
C ALA A 68 -2.43 9.09 7.16
N GLY A 69 -2.75 7.79 7.28
CA GLY A 69 -1.89 6.82 7.98
C GLY A 69 -0.50 6.69 7.37
N MET A 70 -0.40 6.75 6.04
CA MET A 70 0.88 6.72 5.33
C MET A 70 1.67 8.05 5.42
N GLY A 71 1.01 9.15 5.77
CA GLY A 71 1.61 10.49 5.74
C GLY A 71 2.93 10.60 6.50
N ASN A 72 3.09 9.88 7.61
CA ASN A 72 4.32 9.85 8.39
C ASN A 72 5.49 9.12 7.69
N SER A 73 5.20 8.30 6.72
CA SER A 73 6.18 7.53 5.94
C SER A 73 6.59 8.21 4.64
N LEU A 74 5.84 9.23 4.21
CA LEU A 74 6.11 9.99 3.00
C LEU A 74 7.13 11.09 3.25
N SER A 75 7.94 11.39 2.23
CA SER A 75 8.80 12.58 2.25
C SER A 75 7.96 13.87 2.22
N ALA A 76 8.60 15.01 2.55
CA ALA A 76 7.93 16.32 2.58
C ALA A 76 7.26 16.71 1.24
N GLU A 77 7.74 16.16 0.13
CA GLU A 77 7.18 16.35 -1.21
C GLU A 77 6.32 15.14 -1.60
N ASN A 78 5.19 14.96 -0.92
CA ASN A 78 4.25 13.89 -1.25
C ASN A 78 3.71 14.03 -2.67
N ALA A 79 3.91 13.03 -3.50
CA ALA A 79 3.41 12.94 -4.87
C ALA A 79 2.39 11.80 -5.07
N MET A 80 2.07 11.04 -4.01
CA MET A 80 1.03 10.04 -4.06
C MET A 80 -0.34 10.70 -4.27
N THR A 81 -1.14 10.13 -5.15
CA THR A 81 -2.45 10.70 -5.54
C THR A 81 -3.59 9.81 -5.07
N LEU A 82 -4.72 10.44 -4.68
CA LEU A 82 -6.01 9.79 -4.58
C LEU A 82 -6.78 10.00 -5.88
N CYS A 83 -7.22 8.92 -6.51
CA CYS A 83 -7.87 8.98 -7.82
C CYS A 83 -8.97 7.93 -7.98
N ARG A 84 -9.72 8.01 -9.07
CA ARG A 84 -10.58 6.92 -9.53
C ARG A 84 -9.71 5.81 -10.13
N LEU A 85 -10.19 4.58 -10.08
CA LEU A 85 -9.44 3.43 -10.58
C LEU A 85 -9.09 3.57 -12.08
N SER A 86 -10.00 4.11 -12.88
CA SER A 86 -9.77 4.41 -14.30
C SER A 86 -8.60 5.36 -14.56
N ASP A 87 -8.26 6.21 -13.59
CA ASP A 87 -7.16 7.17 -13.66
C ASP A 87 -5.88 6.68 -12.96
N ALA A 88 -5.93 5.50 -12.34
CA ALA A 88 -4.83 4.93 -11.56
C ALA A 88 -3.74 4.31 -12.45
N ASN A 89 -3.09 5.14 -13.26
CA ASN A 89 -1.98 4.71 -14.12
C ASN A 89 -0.64 4.80 -13.35
N ARG A 90 -0.41 3.87 -12.43
CA ARG A 90 0.79 3.77 -11.59
C ARG A 90 1.23 2.32 -11.46
N GLN A 91 2.51 2.12 -11.09
CA GLN A 91 3.09 0.79 -10.85
C GLN A 91 2.58 0.17 -9.54
N ASN A 92 2.19 1.00 -8.57
CA ASN A 92 1.71 0.55 -7.29
C ASN A 92 0.34 1.16 -7.00
N VAL A 93 -0.68 0.34 -6.78
CA VAL A 93 -2.06 0.77 -6.57
C VAL A 93 -2.61 0.21 -5.26
N LEU A 94 -2.97 1.10 -4.34
CA LEU A 94 -3.73 0.76 -3.15
C LEU A 94 -5.22 0.96 -3.46
N TYR A 95 -5.92 -0.12 -3.72
CA TYR A 95 -7.35 -0.06 -4.03
C TYR A 95 -8.20 -0.23 -2.77
N VAL A 96 -9.17 0.66 -2.59
CA VAL A 96 -10.15 0.62 -1.50
C VAL A 96 -11.54 0.64 -2.08
N GLY A 97 -12.35 -0.37 -1.78
CA GLY A 97 -13.70 -0.43 -2.33
C GLY A 97 -14.65 -1.40 -1.66
N LEU A 98 -15.93 -1.09 -1.77
CA LEU A 98 -17.00 -2.05 -1.48
C LEU A 98 -17.07 -3.07 -2.62
N LYS A 99 -17.34 -4.32 -2.30
CA LYS A 99 -17.41 -5.40 -3.28
C LYS A 99 -18.41 -5.10 -4.40
N LYS A 100 -19.57 -4.50 -4.06
CA LYS A 100 -20.61 -4.09 -5.04
C LYS A 100 -20.10 -3.09 -6.09
N ASN A 101 -19.08 -2.27 -5.75
CA ASN A 101 -18.48 -1.24 -6.59
C ASN A 101 -17.14 -1.66 -7.19
N THR A 102 -16.56 -2.79 -6.72
CA THR A 102 -15.25 -3.28 -7.16
C THR A 102 -15.38 -3.95 -8.53
N PRO A 103 -14.58 -3.54 -9.53
CA PRO A 103 -14.59 -4.15 -10.84
C PRO A 103 -14.20 -5.63 -10.82
N GLU A 104 -14.79 -6.42 -11.72
CA GLU A 104 -14.61 -7.87 -11.80
C GLU A 104 -13.14 -8.29 -11.95
N HIS A 105 -12.34 -7.52 -12.72
CA HIS A 105 -10.93 -7.84 -12.90
C HIS A 105 -10.15 -7.77 -11.58
N LEU A 106 -10.44 -6.83 -10.66
CA LEU A 106 -9.83 -6.79 -9.34
C LEU A 106 -10.36 -7.88 -8.41
N LEU A 107 -11.67 -8.18 -8.50
CA LEU A 107 -12.24 -9.30 -7.74
C LEU A 107 -11.62 -10.64 -8.15
N SER A 108 -11.28 -10.81 -9.41
CA SER A 108 -10.63 -12.04 -9.91
C SER A 108 -9.19 -12.24 -9.43
N LEU A 109 -8.52 -11.17 -8.95
CA LEU A 109 -7.19 -11.26 -8.33
C LEU A 109 -7.25 -11.72 -6.86
N LEU A 110 -8.42 -11.69 -6.24
CA LEU A 110 -8.57 -12.15 -4.86
C LEU A 110 -8.46 -13.67 -4.79
N THR A 111 -7.59 -14.15 -3.90
CA THR A 111 -7.38 -15.58 -3.68
C THR A 111 -8.41 -16.18 -2.72
N GLN A 112 -9.13 -15.32 -1.99
CA GLN A 112 -10.16 -15.68 -1.03
C GLN A 112 -11.43 -14.86 -1.28
N SER A 113 -12.56 -15.36 -0.81
CA SER A 113 -13.81 -14.60 -0.88
C SER A 113 -13.83 -13.46 0.14
N VAL A 114 -14.41 -12.34 -0.25
CA VAL A 114 -14.66 -11.23 0.69
C VAL A 114 -15.65 -11.70 1.76
N PRO A 115 -15.34 -11.55 3.05
CA PRO A 115 -16.23 -11.99 4.13
C PRO A 115 -17.52 -11.15 4.15
N ALA A 116 -18.63 -11.80 4.55
CA ALA A 116 -19.92 -11.10 4.64
C ALA A 116 -19.92 -9.98 5.68
N THR A 117 -19.15 -10.15 6.76
CA THR A 117 -18.94 -9.15 7.82
C THR A 117 -17.43 -8.92 7.97
N GLY A 118 -16.93 -7.82 7.42
CA GLY A 118 -15.50 -7.53 7.47
C GLY A 118 -14.92 -7.14 6.12
N ALA A 119 -13.61 -6.99 6.09
CA ALA A 119 -12.84 -6.70 4.89
C ALA A 119 -11.78 -7.76 4.63
N LEU A 120 -11.48 -8.00 3.36
CA LEU A 120 -10.30 -8.71 2.92
C LEU A 120 -9.24 -7.68 2.52
N VAL A 121 -8.05 -7.80 3.10
CA VAL A 121 -6.85 -7.04 2.72
C VAL A 121 -5.90 -8.03 2.08
N GLN A 122 -5.50 -7.80 0.84
CA GLN A 122 -4.62 -8.71 0.10
C GLN A 122 -3.62 -7.95 -0.75
N ARG A 123 -2.35 -8.37 -0.68
CA ARG A 123 -1.33 -7.97 -1.66
C ARG A 123 -1.32 -8.96 -2.82
N VAL A 124 -1.19 -8.44 -4.02
CA VAL A 124 -1.09 -9.24 -5.25
C VAL A 124 -0.38 -8.43 -6.33
N THR A 125 0.37 -9.10 -7.17
CA THR A 125 0.99 -8.51 -8.36
C THR A 125 0.26 -9.04 -9.60
N ASP A 126 -0.14 -8.14 -10.49
CA ASP A 126 -0.71 -8.46 -11.80
C ASP A 126 0.09 -7.75 -12.90
N GLY A 127 0.79 -8.53 -13.71
CA GLY A 127 1.77 -8.02 -14.67
C GLY A 127 2.87 -7.20 -13.96
N ASP A 128 3.00 -5.94 -14.35
CA ASP A 128 3.99 -5.00 -13.77
C ASP A 128 3.39 -4.14 -12.65
N THR A 129 2.14 -4.39 -12.24
CA THR A 129 1.45 -3.58 -11.22
C THR A 129 1.33 -4.35 -9.91
N SER A 130 1.80 -3.73 -8.83
CA SER A 130 1.60 -4.22 -7.46
C SER A 130 0.34 -3.61 -6.88
N TYR A 131 -0.57 -4.45 -6.43
CA TYR A 131 -1.81 -4.05 -5.78
C TYR A 131 -1.80 -4.34 -4.28
N LEU A 132 -2.36 -3.43 -3.49
CA LEU A 132 -2.94 -3.72 -2.19
C LEU A 132 -4.44 -3.55 -2.32
N LEU A 133 -5.17 -4.66 -2.28
CA LEU A 133 -6.63 -4.67 -2.42
C LEU A 133 -7.27 -4.69 -1.03
N ILE A 134 -8.11 -3.71 -0.75
CA ILE A 134 -8.93 -3.61 0.46
C ILE A 134 -10.37 -3.65 0.00
N VAL A 135 -11.03 -4.79 0.17
CA VAL A 135 -12.39 -5.01 -0.32
C VAL A 135 -13.29 -5.50 0.81
N ALA A 136 -14.45 -4.87 0.99
CA ALA A 136 -15.42 -5.21 2.02
C ALA A 136 -16.84 -5.31 1.47
N GLU A 137 -17.70 -6.06 2.16
CA GLU A 137 -19.16 -6.03 1.89
C GLU A 137 -19.82 -4.83 2.58
N GLU A 138 -19.32 -4.41 3.75
CA GLU A 138 -19.89 -3.37 4.60
C GLU A 138 -18.95 -2.17 4.76
N GLU A 139 -19.49 -0.96 4.82
CA GLU A 139 -18.74 0.31 4.91
C GLU A 139 -17.84 0.39 6.15
N ALA A 140 -18.37 -0.05 7.30
CA ALA A 140 -17.62 -0.03 8.56
C ALA A 140 -16.32 -0.82 8.47
N ALA A 141 -16.31 -1.93 7.72
CA ALA A 141 -15.15 -2.78 7.56
C ALA A 141 -14.02 -2.13 6.75
N LEU A 142 -14.33 -1.22 5.83
CA LEU A 142 -13.31 -0.44 5.11
C LEU A 142 -12.54 0.47 6.06
N SER A 143 -13.25 1.14 6.97
CA SER A 143 -12.61 2.03 7.97
C SER A 143 -11.72 1.24 8.94
N GLU A 144 -12.17 0.06 9.38
CA GLU A 144 -11.36 -0.82 10.24
C GLU A 144 -10.11 -1.34 9.51
N ALA A 145 -10.22 -1.69 8.24
CA ALA A 145 -9.07 -2.11 7.43
C ALA A 145 -8.07 -0.96 7.23
N ALA A 146 -8.53 0.26 6.98
CA ALA A 146 -7.68 1.44 6.88
C ALA A 146 -6.98 1.74 8.23
N ALA A 147 -7.70 1.59 9.35
CA ALA A 147 -7.14 1.74 10.70
C ALA A 147 -6.08 0.68 11.01
N LEU A 148 -6.31 -0.59 10.64
CA LEU A 148 -5.31 -1.66 10.78
C LEU A 148 -4.02 -1.31 10.05
N LEU A 149 -4.10 -0.88 8.79
CA LEU A 149 -2.93 -0.56 7.96
C LEU A 149 -2.21 0.73 8.43
N SER A 150 -2.89 1.59 9.19
CA SER A 150 -2.29 2.77 9.82
C SER A 150 -1.54 2.44 11.11
N ASP A 151 -1.74 1.26 11.69
CA ASP A 151 -1.06 0.79 12.90
C ASP A 151 0.13 -0.10 12.53
N THR A 152 1.32 0.51 12.51
CA THR A 152 2.57 -0.18 12.14
C THR A 152 2.89 -1.37 13.04
N SER A 153 2.46 -1.35 14.31
CA SER A 153 2.70 -2.44 15.26
C SER A 153 1.85 -3.67 14.96
N ARG A 154 0.62 -3.46 14.49
CA ARG A 154 -0.27 -4.53 14.05
C ARG A 154 0.15 -5.09 12.70
N VAL A 155 0.47 -4.20 11.76
CA VAL A 155 0.96 -4.60 10.42
C VAL A 155 2.23 -5.43 10.50
N ALA A 156 3.18 -5.09 11.37
CA ALA A 156 4.44 -5.83 11.54
C ALA A 156 4.25 -7.29 11.97
N GLN A 157 3.05 -7.70 12.38
CA GLN A 157 2.72 -9.08 12.76
C GLN A 157 2.06 -9.88 11.64
N LEU A 158 1.77 -9.25 10.50
CA LEU A 158 1.05 -9.85 9.38
C LEU A 158 2.01 -10.56 8.40
N HIS A 159 2.57 -11.70 8.81
CA HIS A 159 3.44 -12.53 7.98
C HIS A 159 2.62 -13.39 7.00
N THR A 160 1.86 -12.71 6.15
CA THR A 160 0.99 -13.31 5.13
C THR A 160 0.67 -12.27 4.07
N SER A 161 0.37 -12.71 2.85
CA SER A 161 -0.02 -11.84 1.75
C SER A 161 -1.47 -11.33 1.86
N GLN A 162 -2.26 -11.87 2.80
CA GLN A 162 -3.65 -11.49 2.99
C GLN A 162 -4.10 -11.63 4.44
N THR A 163 -5.09 -10.84 4.83
CA THR A 163 -5.73 -10.94 6.15
C THR A 163 -7.20 -10.53 6.08
N TYR A 164 -7.98 -11.05 7.02
CA TYR A 164 -9.34 -10.60 7.26
C TYR A 164 -9.37 -9.58 8.39
N VAL A 165 -10.21 -8.57 8.23
CA VAL A 165 -10.44 -7.54 9.25
C VAL A 165 -11.92 -7.56 9.60
N SER A 166 -12.25 -7.90 10.85
CA SER A 166 -13.61 -7.90 11.36
C SER A 166 -13.96 -6.56 12.00
N VAL A 167 -15.25 -6.20 11.94
CA VAL A 167 -15.77 -5.01 12.62
C VAL A 167 -15.93 -5.32 14.10
N GLY A 168 -15.26 -4.55 14.97
CA GLY A 168 -15.49 -4.60 16.42
C GLY A 168 -14.55 -5.51 17.22
N GLU A 169 -13.40 -5.89 16.68
CA GLU A 169 -12.29 -6.50 17.45
C GLU A 169 -11.14 -5.53 17.73
#